data_926882fe4c91f22f7e4fd324fab833f4
#
_entry.id   926882fe4c91f22f7e4fd324fab833f4
#
_cell.length_a   1.000
_cell.length_b   1.000
_cell.length_c   1.000
_cell.angle_alpha   90.00
_cell.angle_beta   90.00
_cell.angle_gamma   90.00
#
_symmetry.space_group_name_H-M   'P 1'
#
loop_
_entity.id
_entity.type
_entity.pdbx_description
1 polymer ?
#
loop_
_entity_poly.entity_id
_entity_poly.type
_entity_poly.pdbx_seq_one_letter_code
_entity_poly.pdbx_strand_id
1 'polypeptide(L)'
;MKRNILALYLIKLSKWFTLVMPIIVLFYEKHGLGLQDVFILKSIYSIAAVALEIPSGYLADVWGRRKCLILGCILFFFGYLCYSFTSTFTAFLFAEILLGTGQTLVNGADSALLYDTTAQYKKENLYLRYEGRITMIGNFAEALAGIFGGLLATYSLRLPFYAQAVIAFTGIPAAFALKEVNRSNKIQNPVNEIVRIIRYSLVTNKQLCYNIMYSGIIGAATLTMAWFVQPVLMYLKTPVSWYGVIWTVLNLTVGFAALWSDRVDNYFGPRKMGILILVFIVGGYVSLAFNLTYAGLAI
;
A
#
# COMPACT_ATOMS: atom_id res chain seq x y z
N MET A 1 -18.03 3.04 19.56
CA MET A 1 -16.83 3.78 19.16
C MET A 1 -15.54 3.01 19.43
N LYS A 2 -15.10 2.78 20.68
CA LYS A 2 -13.80 2.14 20.99
C LYS A 2 -13.57 0.81 20.26
N ARG A 3 -14.59 -0.07 20.20
CA ARG A 3 -14.51 -1.38 19.52
C ARG A 3 -14.18 -1.24 18.02
N ASN A 4 -14.84 -0.34 17.28
CA ASN A 4 -14.57 -0.13 15.86
C ASN A 4 -13.17 0.46 15.65
N ILE A 5 -12.76 1.42 16.49
CA ILE A 5 -11.43 2.03 16.39
C ILE A 5 -10.34 0.97 16.64
N LEU A 6 -10.47 0.13 17.67
CA LEU A 6 -9.49 -0.93 17.94
C LEU A 6 -9.45 -1.95 16.80
N ALA A 7 -10.62 -2.37 16.29
CA ALA A 7 -10.68 -3.30 15.17
C ALA A 7 -10.04 -2.72 13.90
N LEU A 8 -10.27 -1.44 13.59
CA LEU A 8 -9.61 -0.75 12.47
C LEU A 8 -8.09 -0.66 12.65
N TYR A 9 -7.60 -0.43 13.87
CA TYR A 9 -6.16 -0.48 14.15
C TYR A 9 -5.58 -1.88 13.88
N LEU A 10 -6.26 -2.94 14.31
CA LEU A 10 -5.81 -4.32 14.07
C LEU A 10 -5.85 -4.68 12.58
N ILE A 11 -6.88 -4.27 11.85
CA ILE A 11 -6.97 -4.46 10.39
C ILE A 11 -5.83 -3.72 9.70
N LYS A 12 -5.56 -2.46 10.06
CA LYS A 12 -4.46 -1.68 9.49
C LYS A 12 -3.12 -2.34 9.80
N LEU A 13 -2.91 -2.77 11.04
CA LEU A 13 -1.70 -3.48 11.44
C LEU A 13 -1.51 -4.76 10.62
N SER A 14 -2.55 -5.62 10.50
CA SER A 14 -2.48 -6.86 9.73
C SER A 14 -2.19 -6.65 8.26
N LYS A 15 -2.63 -5.51 7.69
CA LYS A 15 -2.42 -5.13 6.30
C LYS A 15 -1.02 -4.55 6.05
N TRP A 16 -0.52 -3.69 6.96
CA TRP A 16 0.73 -2.95 6.76
C TRP A 16 1.95 -3.64 7.37
N PHE A 17 1.77 -4.66 8.20
CA PHE A 17 2.88 -5.46 8.69
C PHE A 17 3.34 -6.46 7.62
N THR A 18 4.00 -5.96 6.57
CA THR A 18 4.30 -6.70 5.34
C THR A 18 5.71 -7.29 5.37
N LEU A 19 5.84 -8.49 5.98
CA LEU A 19 7.10 -9.23 6.10
C LEU A 19 7.74 -9.59 4.75
N VAL A 20 6.93 -9.70 3.71
CA VAL A 20 7.38 -10.19 2.40
C VAL A 20 7.98 -9.09 1.51
N MET A 21 7.67 -7.82 1.80
CA MET A 21 8.07 -6.70 0.93
C MET A 21 9.57 -6.61 0.67
N PRO A 22 10.47 -6.77 1.67
CA PRO A 22 11.91 -6.63 1.42
C PRO A 22 12.50 -7.75 0.57
N ILE A 23 11.81 -8.88 0.37
CA ILE A 23 12.39 -10.09 -0.25
C ILE A 23 11.55 -10.67 -1.41
N ILE A 24 10.45 -10.02 -1.79
CA ILE A 24 9.48 -10.61 -2.71
C ILE A 24 10.07 -10.86 -4.11
N VAL A 25 10.92 -9.96 -4.62
CA VAL A 25 11.57 -10.13 -5.93
C VAL A 25 12.58 -11.28 -5.87
N LEU A 26 13.37 -11.36 -4.80
CA LEU A 26 14.29 -12.49 -4.56
C LEU A 26 13.55 -13.82 -4.45
N PHE A 27 12.36 -13.81 -3.84
CA PHE A 27 11.50 -15.00 -3.78
C PHE A 27 11.03 -15.46 -5.16
N TYR A 28 10.60 -14.53 -6.01
CA TYR A 28 10.19 -14.85 -7.38
C TYR A 28 11.33 -15.41 -8.20
N GLU A 29 12.52 -14.78 -8.13
CA GLU A 29 13.71 -15.26 -8.85
C GLU A 29 14.10 -16.68 -8.44
N LYS A 30 14.05 -16.99 -7.12
CA LYS A 30 14.29 -18.36 -6.63
C LYS A 30 13.31 -19.39 -7.21
N HIS A 31 12.12 -18.96 -7.65
CA HIS A 31 11.14 -19.83 -8.30
C HIS A 31 11.22 -19.76 -9.83
N GLY A 32 12.32 -19.25 -10.39
CA GLY A 32 12.59 -19.22 -11.82
C GLY A 32 11.88 -18.12 -12.60
N LEU A 33 11.28 -17.12 -11.92
CA LEU A 33 10.66 -15.99 -12.56
C LEU A 33 11.69 -14.91 -12.83
N GLY A 34 11.73 -14.43 -14.07
CA GLY A 34 12.57 -13.30 -14.44
C GLY A 34 11.98 -11.95 -13.98
N LEU A 35 12.77 -10.90 -14.10
CA LEU A 35 12.34 -9.53 -13.74
C LEU A 35 11.09 -9.10 -14.54
N GLN A 36 10.97 -9.55 -15.80
CA GLN A 36 9.78 -9.31 -16.62
C GLN A 36 8.52 -9.90 -15.98
N ASP A 37 8.58 -11.16 -15.50
CA ASP A 37 7.46 -11.83 -14.84
C ASP A 37 7.05 -11.11 -13.57
N VAL A 38 8.03 -10.63 -12.79
CA VAL A 38 7.77 -9.81 -11.58
C VAL A 38 6.98 -8.57 -11.92
N PHE A 39 7.40 -7.81 -12.94
CA PHE A 39 6.67 -6.61 -13.36
C PHE A 39 5.28 -6.92 -13.93
N ILE A 40 5.10 -8.03 -14.64
CA ILE A 40 3.78 -8.48 -15.10
C ILE A 40 2.88 -8.77 -13.91
N LEU A 41 3.34 -9.52 -12.90
CA LEU A 41 2.57 -9.81 -11.69
C LEU A 41 2.16 -8.53 -10.95
N LYS A 42 3.10 -7.60 -10.76
CA LYS A 42 2.82 -6.32 -10.09
C LYS A 42 1.91 -5.40 -10.90
N SER A 43 2.00 -5.45 -12.22
CA SER A 43 1.07 -4.74 -13.10
C SER A 43 -0.36 -5.30 -12.98
N ILE A 44 -0.52 -6.62 -12.90
CA ILE A 44 -1.83 -7.25 -12.72
C ILE A 44 -2.43 -6.92 -11.37
N TYR A 45 -1.63 -6.94 -10.30
CA TYR A 45 -2.06 -6.42 -9.00
C TYR A 45 -2.60 -4.99 -9.10
N SER A 46 -1.83 -4.11 -9.75
CA SER A 46 -2.18 -2.70 -9.91
C SER A 46 -3.43 -2.51 -10.79
N ILE A 47 -3.56 -3.28 -11.87
CA ILE A 47 -4.75 -3.25 -12.73
C ILE A 47 -5.98 -3.73 -11.95
N ALA A 48 -5.88 -4.82 -11.20
CA ALA A 48 -6.97 -5.31 -10.35
C ALA A 48 -7.37 -4.25 -9.31
N ALA A 49 -6.38 -3.60 -8.68
CA ALA A 49 -6.63 -2.54 -7.72
C ALA A 49 -7.34 -1.35 -8.37
N VAL A 50 -6.83 -0.79 -9.46
CA VAL A 50 -7.41 0.39 -10.13
C VAL A 50 -8.79 0.08 -10.72
N ALA A 51 -8.97 -1.07 -11.37
CA ALA A 51 -10.24 -1.45 -11.96
C ALA A 51 -11.35 -1.63 -10.93
N LEU A 52 -10.99 -2.05 -9.71
CA LEU A 52 -11.94 -2.30 -8.64
C LEU A 52 -12.07 -1.14 -7.64
N GLU A 53 -11.26 -0.07 -7.75
CA GLU A 53 -11.31 1.08 -6.83
C GLU A 53 -12.70 1.72 -6.78
N ILE A 54 -13.28 1.98 -7.95
CA ILE A 54 -14.62 2.56 -8.06
C ILE A 54 -15.72 1.55 -7.67
N PRO A 55 -15.73 0.30 -8.19
CA PRO A 55 -16.72 -0.70 -7.78
C PRO A 55 -16.68 -1.03 -6.30
N SER A 56 -15.50 -1.07 -5.67
CA SER A 56 -15.37 -1.39 -4.24
C SER A 56 -15.96 -0.29 -3.35
N GLY A 57 -15.76 0.99 -3.72
CA GLY A 57 -16.37 2.12 -3.03
C GLY A 57 -17.91 2.06 -3.07
N TYR A 58 -18.47 1.80 -4.26
CA TYR A 58 -19.92 1.59 -4.40
C TYR A 58 -20.41 0.37 -3.60
N LEU A 59 -19.68 -0.74 -3.67
CA LEU A 59 -20.01 -1.94 -2.92
C LEU A 59 -20.02 -1.68 -1.40
N ALA A 60 -19.06 -0.90 -0.91
CA ALA A 60 -18.99 -0.50 0.50
C ALA A 60 -20.20 0.35 0.93
N ASP A 61 -20.73 1.17 0.02
CA ASP A 61 -21.90 2.01 0.30
C ASP A 61 -23.23 1.23 0.26
N VAL A 62 -23.35 0.22 -0.64
CA VAL A 62 -24.59 -0.56 -0.83
C VAL A 62 -24.61 -1.80 0.06
N TRP A 63 -23.53 -2.57 0.07
CA TRP A 63 -23.44 -3.86 0.79
C TRP A 63 -23.08 -3.69 2.27
N GLY A 64 -22.41 -2.58 2.58
CA GLY A 64 -21.95 -2.22 3.93
C GLY A 64 -20.42 -2.29 4.06
N ARG A 65 -19.87 -1.30 4.75
CA ARG A 65 -18.40 -1.15 4.91
C ARG A 65 -17.78 -2.29 5.70
N ARG A 66 -18.47 -2.77 6.74
CA ARG A 66 -18.04 -3.93 7.52
C ARG A 66 -17.87 -5.18 6.67
N LYS A 67 -18.84 -5.46 5.78
CA LYS A 67 -18.78 -6.65 4.91
C LYS A 67 -17.63 -6.57 3.91
N CYS A 68 -17.38 -5.39 3.35
CA CYS A 68 -16.24 -5.15 2.46
C CYS A 68 -14.91 -5.37 3.20
N LEU A 69 -14.78 -4.88 4.44
CA LEU A 69 -13.59 -5.11 5.26
C LEU A 69 -13.38 -6.60 5.60
N ILE A 70 -14.45 -7.33 5.91
CA ILE A 70 -14.37 -8.78 6.15
C ILE A 70 -13.88 -9.49 4.87
N LEU A 71 -14.51 -9.23 3.73
CA LEU A 71 -14.11 -9.84 2.46
C LEU A 71 -12.67 -9.48 2.09
N GLY A 72 -12.27 -8.22 2.24
CA GLY A 72 -10.91 -7.77 1.98
C GLY A 72 -9.87 -8.50 2.85
N CYS A 73 -10.12 -8.64 4.14
CA CYS A 73 -9.23 -9.40 5.04
C CYS A 73 -9.16 -10.90 4.67
N ILE A 74 -10.27 -11.49 4.25
CA ILE A 74 -10.31 -12.88 3.77
C ILE A 74 -9.48 -13.03 2.51
N LEU A 75 -9.60 -12.11 1.55
CA LEU A 75 -8.82 -12.14 0.31
C LEU A 75 -7.31 -11.95 0.57
N PHE A 76 -6.92 -11.07 1.50
CA PHE A 76 -5.52 -10.96 1.93
C PHE A 76 -4.98 -12.26 2.50
N PHE A 77 -5.74 -12.91 3.39
CA PHE A 77 -5.32 -14.19 3.96
C PHE A 77 -5.11 -15.25 2.89
N PHE A 78 -6.08 -15.44 1.99
CA PHE A 78 -5.97 -16.43 0.91
C PHE A 78 -4.90 -16.08 -0.11
N GLY A 79 -4.67 -14.80 -0.41
CA GLY A 79 -3.57 -14.37 -1.27
C GLY A 79 -2.21 -14.77 -0.70
N TYR A 80 -1.94 -14.48 0.57
CA TYR A 80 -0.69 -14.89 1.22
C TYR A 80 -0.60 -16.39 1.46
N LEU A 81 -1.71 -17.06 1.71
CA LEU A 81 -1.77 -18.52 1.81
C LEU A 81 -1.36 -19.16 0.46
N CYS A 82 -1.85 -18.62 -0.65
CA CYS A 82 -1.47 -19.06 -1.98
C CYS A 82 0.05 -18.92 -2.17
N TYR A 83 0.65 -17.79 -1.86
CA TYR A 83 2.10 -17.60 -1.91
C TYR A 83 2.87 -18.60 -1.04
N SER A 84 2.33 -18.96 0.11
CA SER A 84 2.99 -19.86 1.06
C SER A 84 3.18 -21.26 0.50
N PHE A 85 2.24 -21.76 -0.31
CA PHE A 85 2.20 -23.16 -0.74
C PHE A 85 2.45 -23.38 -2.23
N THR A 86 2.56 -22.31 -3.04
CA THR A 86 2.73 -22.45 -4.49
C THR A 86 4.10 -21.97 -4.96
N SER A 87 4.42 -22.29 -6.22
CA SER A 87 5.71 -21.97 -6.84
C SER A 87 5.58 -21.63 -8.33
N THR A 88 4.35 -21.52 -8.85
CA THR A 88 4.12 -21.31 -10.28
C THR A 88 3.67 -19.89 -10.56
N PHE A 89 4.02 -19.37 -11.74
CA PHE A 89 3.58 -18.05 -12.21
C PHE A 89 2.06 -17.89 -12.13
N THR A 90 1.29 -18.88 -12.60
CA THR A 90 -0.19 -18.82 -12.60
C THR A 90 -0.77 -18.70 -11.19
N ALA A 91 -0.18 -19.42 -10.22
CA ALA A 91 -0.63 -19.33 -8.83
C ALA A 91 -0.28 -17.97 -8.20
N PHE A 92 0.89 -17.41 -8.50
CA PHE A 92 1.27 -16.06 -8.06
C PHE A 92 0.37 -15.00 -8.71
N LEU A 93 0.03 -15.16 -9.98
CA LEU A 93 -0.93 -14.29 -10.67
C LEU A 93 -2.30 -14.29 -9.97
N PHE A 94 -2.80 -15.46 -9.61
CA PHE A 94 -4.05 -15.56 -8.86
C PHE A 94 -3.94 -14.90 -7.48
N ALA A 95 -2.83 -15.12 -6.78
CA ALA A 95 -2.56 -14.46 -5.49
C ALA A 95 -2.53 -12.92 -5.61
N GLU A 96 -1.88 -12.37 -6.66
CA GLU A 96 -1.85 -10.92 -6.89
C GLU A 96 -3.23 -10.34 -7.17
N ILE A 97 -4.09 -11.05 -7.89
CA ILE A 97 -5.49 -10.64 -8.10
C ILE A 97 -6.25 -10.61 -6.77
N LEU A 98 -6.09 -11.63 -5.93
CA LEU A 98 -6.72 -11.67 -4.60
C LEU A 98 -6.23 -10.51 -3.72
N LEU A 99 -4.92 -10.26 -3.70
CA LEU A 99 -4.33 -9.17 -2.91
C LEU A 99 -4.77 -7.79 -3.42
N GLY A 100 -4.76 -7.57 -4.75
CA GLY A 100 -5.21 -6.31 -5.36
C GLY A 100 -6.69 -6.04 -5.07
N THR A 101 -7.54 -7.05 -5.22
CA THR A 101 -8.97 -6.96 -4.89
C THR A 101 -9.19 -6.69 -3.40
N GLY A 102 -8.47 -7.41 -2.53
CA GLY A 102 -8.51 -7.21 -1.09
C GLY A 102 -8.10 -5.79 -0.69
N GLN A 103 -7.07 -5.25 -1.36
CA GLN A 103 -6.56 -3.90 -1.14
C GLN A 103 -7.64 -2.83 -1.34
N THR A 104 -8.36 -2.87 -2.45
CA THR A 104 -9.40 -1.89 -2.76
C THR A 104 -10.60 -1.98 -1.83
N LEU A 105 -11.03 -3.21 -1.49
CA LEU A 105 -12.12 -3.41 -0.54
C LEU A 105 -11.81 -2.87 0.86
N VAL A 106 -10.55 -2.92 1.28
CA VAL A 106 -10.14 -2.38 2.59
C VAL A 106 -9.95 -0.88 2.51
N ASN A 107 -9.21 -0.35 1.51
CA ASN A 107 -8.87 1.08 1.41
C ASN A 107 -10.09 2.00 1.39
N GLY A 108 -11.12 1.66 0.61
CA GLY A 108 -12.32 2.50 0.52
C GLY A 108 -13.23 2.41 1.74
N ALA A 109 -13.18 1.29 2.49
CA ALA A 109 -14.09 1.03 3.58
C ALA A 109 -13.55 1.42 4.97
N ASP A 110 -12.22 1.38 5.20
CA ASP A 110 -11.61 1.61 6.52
C ASP A 110 -11.76 3.06 7.01
N SER A 111 -11.26 4.02 6.25
CA SER A 111 -11.37 5.46 6.56
C SER A 111 -12.82 5.93 6.60
N ALA A 112 -13.64 5.39 5.70
CA ALA A 112 -15.05 5.70 5.62
C ALA A 112 -15.82 5.17 6.85
N LEU A 113 -15.54 3.93 7.32
CA LEU A 113 -16.15 3.40 8.55
C LEU A 113 -15.68 4.15 9.80
N LEU A 114 -14.42 4.59 9.81
CA LEU A 114 -13.89 5.43 10.88
C LEU A 114 -14.65 6.76 10.96
N TYR A 115 -14.84 7.43 9.81
CA TYR A 115 -15.61 8.67 9.76
C TYR A 115 -17.05 8.47 10.27
N ASP A 116 -17.77 7.47 9.75
CA ASP A 116 -19.14 7.18 10.18
C ASP A 116 -19.21 6.83 11.67
N THR A 117 -18.21 6.08 12.16
CA THR A 117 -18.14 5.75 13.59
C THR A 117 -17.96 7.00 14.45
N THR A 118 -17.10 7.94 14.04
CA THR A 118 -16.90 9.19 14.79
C THR A 118 -18.13 10.11 14.71
N ALA A 119 -18.76 10.21 13.54
CA ALA A 119 -19.98 10.99 13.30
C ALA A 119 -21.17 10.46 14.13
N GLN A 120 -21.38 9.15 14.17
CA GLN A 120 -22.44 8.53 14.99
C GLN A 120 -22.36 8.94 16.48
N TYR A 121 -21.15 9.15 16.98
CA TYR A 121 -20.92 9.58 18.37
C TYR A 121 -20.74 11.10 18.53
N LYS A 122 -21.04 11.91 17.48
CA LYS A 122 -20.87 13.37 17.45
C LYS A 122 -19.44 13.81 17.82
N LYS A 123 -18.46 13.09 17.27
CA LYS A 123 -17.01 13.30 17.52
C LYS A 123 -16.22 13.37 16.21
N GLU A 124 -16.79 13.99 15.17
CA GLU A 124 -16.18 14.15 13.85
C GLU A 124 -14.82 14.87 13.92
N ASN A 125 -14.67 15.79 14.87
CA ASN A 125 -13.41 16.48 15.12
C ASN A 125 -12.26 15.56 15.52
N LEU A 126 -12.54 14.32 15.96
CA LEU A 126 -11.52 13.33 16.29
C LEU A 126 -11.13 12.45 15.09
N TYR A 127 -11.84 12.53 13.96
CA TYR A 127 -11.57 11.71 12.78
C TYR A 127 -10.11 11.83 12.33
N LEU A 128 -9.65 13.05 12.04
CA LEU A 128 -8.27 13.30 11.59
C LEU A 128 -7.22 12.78 12.59
N ARG A 129 -7.50 12.89 13.89
CA ARG A 129 -6.61 12.40 14.93
C ARG A 129 -6.51 10.87 14.92
N TYR A 130 -7.62 10.17 14.73
CA TYR A 130 -7.61 8.71 14.65
C TYR A 130 -7.01 8.22 13.33
N GLU A 131 -7.34 8.86 12.22
CA GLU A 131 -6.77 8.54 10.89
C GLU A 131 -5.24 8.71 10.91
N GLY A 132 -4.75 9.82 11.44
CA GLY A 132 -3.30 10.03 11.59
C GLY A 132 -2.62 8.99 12.47
N ARG A 133 -3.27 8.55 13.56
CA ARG A 133 -2.75 7.46 14.41
C ARG A 133 -2.74 6.12 13.70
N ILE A 134 -3.79 5.80 12.95
CA ILE A 134 -3.88 4.57 12.14
C ILE A 134 -2.75 4.55 11.12
N THR A 135 -2.53 5.65 10.42
CA THR A 135 -1.45 5.78 9.42
C THR A 135 -0.07 5.66 10.08
N MET A 136 0.15 6.31 11.21
CA MET A 136 1.39 6.21 11.97
C MET A 136 1.68 4.75 12.40
N ILE A 137 0.68 4.05 12.96
CA ILE A 137 0.81 2.64 13.34
C ILE A 137 1.15 1.78 12.11
N GLY A 138 0.52 2.05 10.95
CA GLY A 138 0.82 1.37 9.70
C GLY A 138 2.29 1.52 9.30
N ASN A 139 2.80 2.74 9.26
CA ASN A 139 4.20 3.02 8.88
C ASN A 139 5.21 2.36 9.84
N PHE A 140 4.97 2.42 11.16
CA PHE A 140 5.81 1.71 12.13
C PHE A 140 5.73 0.19 11.96
N ALA A 141 4.55 -0.34 11.68
CA ALA A 141 4.36 -1.76 11.41
C ALA A 141 5.17 -2.21 10.18
N GLU A 142 5.14 -1.45 9.10
CA GLU A 142 5.91 -1.75 7.89
C GLU A 142 7.43 -1.69 8.13
N ALA A 143 7.91 -0.69 8.85
CA ALA A 143 9.32 -0.58 9.21
C ALA A 143 9.80 -1.78 10.05
N LEU A 144 9.03 -2.18 11.07
CA LEU A 144 9.33 -3.36 11.88
C LEU A 144 9.24 -4.65 11.07
N ALA A 145 8.22 -4.78 10.23
CA ALA A 145 8.04 -5.93 9.36
C ALA A 145 9.21 -6.12 8.40
N GLY A 146 9.81 -5.04 7.92
CA GLY A 146 11.01 -5.09 7.09
C GLY A 146 12.15 -5.85 7.78
N ILE A 147 12.45 -5.50 9.02
CA ILE A 147 13.51 -6.16 9.82
C ILE A 147 13.18 -7.64 10.04
N PHE A 148 11.99 -7.94 10.56
CA PHE A 148 11.58 -9.33 10.83
C PHE A 148 11.49 -10.17 9.55
N GLY A 149 10.98 -9.59 8.45
CA GLY A 149 10.91 -10.25 7.15
C GLY A 149 12.29 -10.62 6.62
N GLY A 150 13.25 -9.70 6.69
CA GLY A 150 14.64 -9.96 6.32
C GLY A 150 15.28 -11.05 7.19
N LEU A 151 15.07 -11.02 8.51
CA LEU A 151 15.57 -12.04 9.43
C LEU A 151 14.97 -13.42 9.14
N LEU A 152 13.66 -13.52 8.97
CA LEU A 152 13.01 -14.80 8.63
C LEU A 152 13.52 -15.35 7.29
N ALA A 153 13.77 -14.47 6.32
CA ALA A 153 14.27 -14.84 5.01
C ALA A 153 15.67 -15.45 5.03
N THR A 154 16.49 -15.18 6.06
CA THR A 154 17.81 -15.82 6.21
C THR A 154 17.71 -17.33 6.46
N TYR A 155 16.64 -17.77 7.11
CA TYR A 155 16.38 -19.20 7.33
C TYR A 155 15.72 -19.85 6.12
N SER A 156 14.68 -19.21 5.58
CA SER A 156 14.01 -19.64 4.34
C SER A 156 13.22 -18.49 3.75
N LEU A 157 13.30 -18.31 2.42
CA LEU A 157 12.51 -17.30 1.71
C LEU A 157 10.98 -17.52 1.79
N ARG A 158 10.53 -18.73 2.19
CA ARG A 158 9.11 -19.03 2.42
C ARG A 158 8.62 -18.65 3.82
N LEU A 159 9.50 -18.60 4.82
CA LEU A 159 9.09 -18.27 6.19
C LEU A 159 8.38 -16.92 6.32
N PRO A 160 8.83 -15.84 5.67
CA PRO A 160 8.09 -14.57 5.68
C PRO A 160 6.66 -14.70 5.14
N PHE A 161 6.41 -15.55 4.14
CA PHE A 161 5.06 -15.75 3.60
C PHE A 161 4.16 -16.54 4.53
N TYR A 162 4.65 -17.59 5.20
CA TYR A 162 3.89 -18.30 6.23
C TYR A 162 3.52 -17.36 7.39
N ALA A 163 4.48 -16.59 7.89
CA ALA A 163 4.23 -15.62 8.94
C ALA A 163 3.27 -14.52 8.47
N GLN A 164 3.39 -14.06 7.22
CA GLN A 164 2.48 -13.08 6.63
C GLN A 164 1.04 -13.59 6.53
N ALA A 165 0.85 -14.85 6.17
CA ALA A 165 -0.49 -15.46 6.16
C ALA A 165 -1.11 -15.49 7.57
N VAL A 166 -0.33 -15.81 8.60
CA VAL A 166 -0.78 -15.75 10.00
C VAL A 166 -1.15 -14.33 10.41
N ILE A 167 -0.34 -13.33 10.05
CA ILE A 167 -0.63 -11.92 10.33
C ILE A 167 -1.90 -11.48 9.61
N ALA A 168 -2.05 -11.80 8.31
CA ALA A 168 -3.23 -11.48 7.54
C ALA A 168 -4.50 -12.12 8.13
N PHE A 169 -4.40 -13.35 8.66
CA PHE A 169 -5.49 -14.02 9.34
C PHE A 169 -6.01 -13.21 10.55
N THR A 170 -5.14 -12.51 11.30
CA THR A 170 -5.57 -11.68 12.44
C THR A 170 -6.52 -10.56 12.07
N GLY A 171 -6.48 -10.10 10.83
CA GLY A 171 -7.41 -9.12 10.29
C GLY A 171 -8.85 -9.62 10.19
N ILE A 172 -9.05 -10.93 9.98
CA ILE A 172 -10.39 -11.53 9.84
C ILE A 172 -11.20 -11.40 11.13
N PRO A 173 -10.78 -11.91 12.31
CA PRO A 173 -11.52 -11.73 13.55
C PRO A 173 -11.67 -10.25 13.93
N ALA A 174 -10.69 -9.40 13.63
CA ALA A 174 -10.80 -7.97 13.83
C ALA A 174 -11.94 -7.37 12.97
N ALA A 175 -12.05 -7.76 11.69
CA ALA A 175 -13.12 -7.30 10.81
C ALA A 175 -14.50 -7.82 11.25
N PHE A 176 -14.60 -9.07 11.73
CA PHE A 176 -15.84 -9.58 12.33
C PHE A 176 -16.22 -8.84 13.61
N ALA A 177 -15.25 -8.34 14.36
CA ALA A 177 -15.51 -7.54 15.56
C ALA A 177 -16.08 -6.15 15.27
N LEU A 178 -16.02 -5.63 14.04
CA LEU A 178 -16.61 -4.35 13.67
C LEU A 178 -18.13 -4.35 13.85
N LYS A 179 -18.66 -3.16 14.15
CA LYS A 179 -20.10 -2.87 14.08
C LYS A 179 -20.38 -1.98 12.90
N GLU A 180 -21.33 -2.37 12.07
CA GLU A 180 -21.82 -1.52 10.99
C GLU A 180 -22.47 -0.26 11.57
N VAL A 181 -22.30 0.86 10.89
CA VAL A 181 -22.90 2.14 11.24
C VAL A 181 -23.99 2.44 10.23
N ASN A 182 -25.23 2.60 10.71
CA ASN A 182 -26.35 2.94 9.84
C ASN A 182 -26.17 4.35 9.25
N ARG A 183 -26.25 4.46 7.93
CA ARG A 183 -26.25 5.72 7.21
C ARG A 183 -27.66 6.20 6.94
N SER A 184 -27.88 7.50 7.12
CA SER A 184 -29.15 8.16 6.78
C SER A 184 -29.29 8.50 5.30
N ASN A 185 -28.19 8.60 4.54
CA ASN A 185 -28.21 9.00 3.13
C ASN A 185 -27.82 7.85 2.20
N LYS A 186 -28.79 7.33 1.45
CA LYS A 186 -28.55 6.48 0.29
C LYS A 186 -28.20 7.39 -0.89
N ILE A 187 -27.03 7.17 -1.50
CA ILE A 187 -26.64 7.86 -2.74
C ILE A 187 -27.58 7.36 -3.84
N GLN A 188 -28.38 8.28 -4.40
CA GLN A 188 -29.22 8.01 -5.57
C GLN A 188 -28.34 8.13 -6.82
N ASN A 189 -28.12 7.05 -7.56
CA ASN A 189 -27.35 7.01 -8.81
C ASN A 189 -25.83 7.25 -8.69
N PRO A 190 -25.09 6.37 -7.99
CA PRO A 190 -23.65 6.53 -7.77
C PRO A 190 -22.82 6.51 -9.06
N VAL A 191 -23.21 5.76 -10.07
CA VAL A 191 -22.48 5.66 -11.36
C VAL A 191 -22.42 7.01 -12.06
N ASN A 192 -23.54 7.72 -12.15
CA ASN A 192 -23.59 9.05 -12.77
C ASN A 192 -22.77 10.07 -11.98
N GLU A 193 -22.74 9.95 -10.67
CA GLU A 193 -21.94 10.83 -9.80
C GLU A 193 -20.44 10.59 -9.99
N ILE A 194 -20.02 9.35 -10.07
CA ILE A 194 -18.64 8.95 -10.37
C ILE A 194 -18.20 9.48 -11.73
N VAL A 195 -19.01 9.26 -12.79
CA VAL A 195 -18.71 9.78 -14.14
C VAL A 195 -18.59 11.30 -14.12
N ARG A 196 -19.46 12.00 -13.38
CA ARG A 196 -19.39 13.45 -13.20
C ARG A 196 -18.11 13.89 -12.51
N ILE A 197 -17.69 13.20 -11.43
CA ILE A 197 -16.44 13.49 -10.72
C ILE A 197 -15.24 13.27 -11.64
N ILE A 198 -15.17 12.14 -12.35
CA ILE A 198 -14.08 11.84 -13.29
C ILE A 198 -14.00 12.91 -14.37
N ARG A 199 -15.13 13.25 -14.99
CA ARG A 199 -15.19 14.29 -16.03
C ARG A 199 -14.75 15.65 -15.49
N TYR A 200 -15.22 16.02 -14.31
CA TYR A 200 -14.79 17.26 -13.66
C TYR A 200 -13.30 17.29 -13.38
N SER A 201 -12.76 16.23 -12.80
CA SER A 201 -11.35 16.15 -12.37
C SER A 201 -10.37 16.06 -13.54
N LEU A 202 -10.70 15.32 -14.59
CA LEU A 202 -9.77 15.06 -15.70
C LEU A 202 -9.99 15.95 -16.91
N VAL A 203 -11.20 16.51 -17.09
CA VAL A 203 -11.54 17.27 -18.31
C VAL A 203 -11.87 18.72 -17.99
N THR A 204 -12.74 18.97 -16.99
CA THR A 204 -13.26 20.32 -16.75
C THR A 204 -12.27 21.19 -15.99
N ASN A 205 -11.64 20.66 -14.94
CA ASN A 205 -10.69 21.40 -14.12
C ASN A 205 -9.24 21.06 -14.50
N LYS A 206 -8.67 21.86 -15.40
CA LYS A 206 -7.29 21.64 -15.89
C LYS A 206 -6.25 21.62 -14.78
N GLN A 207 -6.37 22.48 -13.76
CA GLN A 207 -5.41 22.52 -12.66
C GLN A 207 -5.46 21.25 -11.82
N LEU A 208 -6.66 20.75 -11.54
CA LEU A 208 -6.83 19.48 -10.85
C LEU A 208 -6.29 18.30 -11.67
N CYS A 209 -6.55 18.30 -12.98
CA CYS A 209 -5.99 17.31 -13.91
C CYS A 209 -4.46 17.30 -13.88
N TYR A 210 -3.81 18.47 -13.96
CA TYR A 210 -2.36 18.57 -13.88
C TYR A 210 -1.82 18.03 -12.55
N ASN A 211 -2.46 18.36 -11.42
CA ASN A 211 -2.06 17.86 -10.11
C ASN A 211 -2.19 16.33 -10.01
N ILE A 212 -3.28 15.76 -10.54
CA ILE A 212 -3.49 14.31 -10.59
C ILE A 212 -2.40 13.64 -11.46
N MET A 213 -2.16 14.17 -12.65
CA MET A 213 -1.14 13.64 -13.57
C MET A 213 0.27 13.73 -12.97
N TYR A 214 0.61 14.87 -12.36
CA TYR A 214 1.88 15.07 -11.69
C TYR A 214 2.08 14.08 -10.54
N SER A 215 1.08 13.95 -9.65
CA SER A 215 1.14 13.00 -8.54
C SER A 215 1.20 11.55 -9.04
N GLY A 216 0.48 11.22 -10.12
CA GLY A 216 0.52 9.91 -10.73
C GLY A 216 1.89 9.54 -11.31
N ILE A 217 2.54 10.47 -11.99
CA ILE A 217 3.90 10.27 -12.55
C ILE A 217 4.92 10.06 -11.42
N ILE A 218 4.89 10.91 -10.38
CA ILE A 218 5.76 10.78 -9.22
C ILE A 218 5.51 9.46 -8.50
N GLY A 219 4.26 9.12 -8.24
CA GLY A 219 3.90 7.86 -7.60
C GLY A 219 4.35 6.64 -8.40
N ALA A 220 4.19 6.66 -9.73
CA ALA A 220 4.68 5.59 -10.60
C ALA A 220 6.20 5.48 -10.57
N ALA A 221 6.92 6.60 -10.61
CA ALA A 221 8.37 6.61 -10.53
C ALA A 221 8.87 6.05 -9.18
N THR A 222 8.36 6.56 -8.07
CA THR A 222 8.76 6.10 -6.73
C THR A 222 8.44 4.62 -6.51
N LEU A 223 7.28 4.15 -6.96
CA LEU A 223 6.90 2.74 -6.87
C LEU A 223 7.80 1.85 -7.72
N THR A 224 8.14 2.28 -8.94
CA THR A 224 9.06 1.56 -9.82
C THR A 224 10.43 1.45 -9.16
N MET A 225 10.93 2.52 -8.56
CA MET A 225 12.18 2.51 -7.82
C MET A 225 12.17 1.53 -6.66
N ALA A 226 11.09 1.49 -5.89
CA ALA A 226 10.93 0.53 -4.79
C ALA A 226 11.05 -0.94 -5.26
N TRP A 227 10.57 -1.26 -6.46
CA TRP A 227 10.74 -2.59 -7.04
C TRP A 227 12.16 -2.85 -7.57
N PHE A 228 12.88 -1.81 -8.03
CA PHE A 228 14.25 -1.95 -8.52
C PHE A 228 15.28 -2.10 -7.40
N VAL A 229 15.00 -1.69 -6.18
CA VAL A 229 15.92 -1.83 -5.03
C VAL A 229 16.40 -3.29 -4.89
N GLN A 230 15.50 -4.26 -4.91
CA GLN A 230 15.86 -5.67 -4.72
C GLN A 230 16.75 -6.22 -5.86
N PRO A 231 16.43 -6.04 -7.15
CA PRO A 231 17.34 -6.38 -8.25
C PRO A 231 18.74 -5.78 -8.11
N VAL A 232 18.85 -4.52 -7.67
CA VAL A 232 20.16 -3.90 -7.45
C VAL A 232 20.90 -4.57 -6.28
N LEU A 233 20.22 -4.88 -5.18
CA LEU A 233 20.82 -5.61 -4.06
C LEU A 233 21.28 -7.01 -4.47
N MET A 234 20.53 -7.69 -5.34
CA MET A 234 20.91 -8.98 -5.90
C MET A 234 22.15 -8.87 -6.79
N TYR A 235 22.20 -7.85 -7.67
CA TYR A 235 23.37 -7.56 -8.50
C TYR A 235 24.63 -7.28 -7.66
N LEU A 236 24.49 -6.54 -6.56
CA LEU A 236 25.56 -6.25 -5.59
C LEU A 236 25.91 -7.43 -4.69
N LYS A 237 25.26 -8.59 -4.86
CA LYS A 237 25.43 -9.79 -4.02
C LYS A 237 25.28 -9.53 -2.52
N THR A 238 24.36 -8.62 -2.17
CA THR A 238 24.08 -8.25 -0.78
C THR A 238 23.54 -9.44 -0.02
N PRO A 239 24.02 -9.73 1.20
CA PRO A 239 23.45 -10.79 2.03
C PRO A 239 21.96 -10.53 2.33
N VAL A 240 21.15 -11.60 2.32
CA VAL A 240 19.68 -11.51 2.51
C VAL A 240 19.29 -10.81 3.82
N SER A 241 20.12 -10.98 4.87
CA SER A 241 19.93 -10.31 6.17
C SER A 241 19.85 -8.77 6.07
N TRP A 242 20.49 -8.16 5.08
CA TRP A 242 20.50 -6.72 4.89
C TRP A 242 19.29 -6.18 4.14
N TYR A 243 18.55 -7.04 3.41
CA TYR A 243 17.38 -6.60 2.64
C TYR A 243 16.33 -5.93 3.52
N GLY A 244 16.03 -6.54 4.67
CA GLY A 244 15.09 -5.98 5.63
C GLY A 244 15.59 -4.68 6.26
N VAL A 245 16.87 -4.60 6.59
CA VAL A 245 17.48 -3.38 7.17
C VAL A 245 17.43 -2.23 6.17
N ILE A 246 17.85 -2.46 4.92
CA ILE A 246 17.83 -1.46 3.86
C ILE A 246 16.39 -1.00 3.60
N TRP A 247 15.44 -1.93 3.48
CA TRP A 247 14.02 -1.60 3.33
C TRP A 247 13.51 -0.71 4.46
N THR A 248 13.86 -1.03 5.70
CA THR A 248 13.47 -0.24 6.88
C THR A 248 14.09 1.15 6.85
N VAL A 249 15.37 1.28 6.50
CA VAL A 249 16.05 2.59 6.39
C VAL A 249 15.37 3.45 5.33
N LEU A 250 15.07 2.89 4.16
CA LEU A 250 14.36 3.62 3.09
C LEU A 250 12.99 4.12 3.56
N ASN A 251 12.20 3.26 4.21
CA ASN A 251 10.88 3.66 4.76
C ASN A 251 11.00 4.73 5.85
N LEU A 252 11.98 4.62 6.74
CA LEU A 252 12.22 5.64 7.76
C LEU A 252 12.64 6.98 7.14
N THR A 253 13.45 6.96 6.08
CA THR A 253 13.83 8.18 5.35
C THR A 253 12.60 8.89 4.79
N VAL A 254 11.67 8.15 4.17
CA VAL A 254 10.39 8.70 3.70
C VAL A 254 9.57 9.27 4.87
N GLY A 255 9.51 8.55 5.98
CA GLY A 255 8.82 9.01 7.19
C GLY A 255 9.40 10.31 7.75
N PHE A 256 10.72 10.42 7.83
CA PHE A 256 11.41 11.65 8.29
C PHE A 256 11.21 12.80 7.29
N ALA A 257 11.31 12.56 5.99
CA ALA A 257 11.05 13.58 4.98
C ALA A 257 9.63 14.14 5.10
N ALA A 258 8.64 13.28 5.35
CA ALA A 258 7.25 13.69 5.56
C ALA A 258 7.08 14.61 6.78
N LEU A 259 7.85 14.44 7.88
CA LEU A 259 7.76 15.30 9.05
C LEU A 259 8.24 16.75 8.78
N TRP A 260 9.08 16.94 7.78
CA TRP A 260 9.59 18.26 7.42
C TRP A 260 8.94 18.85 6.17
N SER A 261 8.04 18.10 5.53
CA SER A 261 7.40 18.51 4.26
C SER A 261 6.75 19.89 4.35
N ASP A 262 5.99 20.17 5.41
CA ASP A 262 5.32 21.46 5.61
C ASP A 262 6.33 22.63 5.70
N ARG A 263 7.47 22.42 6.37
CA ARG A 263 8.50 23.46 6.50
C ARG A 263 9.18 23.73 5.17
N VAL A 264 9.46 22.68 4.45
CA VAL A 264 10.13 22.74 3.13
C VAL A 264 9.19 23.38 2.11
N ASP A 265 7.92 22.99 2.09
CA ASP A 265 6.90 23.58 1.20
C ASP A 265 6.70 25.08 1.49
N ASN A 266 6.61 25.46 2.75
CA ASN A 266 6.51 26.88 3.15
C ASN A 266 7.75 27.72 2.78
N TYR A 267 8.95 27.09 2.73
CA TYR A 267 10.19 27.78 2.38
C TYR A 267 10.38 27.93 0.86
N PHE A 268 10.16 26.86 0.11
CA PHE A 268 10.41 26.84 -1.34
C PHE A 268 9.17 27.22 -2.16
N GLY A 269 7.98 27.00 -1.62
CA GLY A 269 6.72 27.13 -2.33
C GLY A 269 6.43 25.99 -3.31
N PRO A 270 5.18 25.77 -3.73
CA PRO A 270 4.72 24.56 -4.42
C PRO A 270 5.40 24.34 -5.77
N ARG A 271 5.74 25.40 -6.53
CA ARG A 271 6.41 25.27 -7.83
C ARG A 271 7.85 24.77 -7.71
N LYS A 272 8.64 25.39 -6.81
CA LYS A 272 10.05 25.00 -6.60
C LYS A 272 10.13 23.61 -5.98
N MET A 273 9.20 23.29 -5.07
CA MET A 273 9.09 21.96 -4.47
C MET A 273 8.81 20.89 -5.53
N GLY A 274 7.89 21.15 -6.46
CA GLY A 274 7.63 20.23 -7.57
C GLY A 274 8.85 19.97 -8.45
N ILE A 275 9.63 21.01 -8.77
CA ILE A 275 10.87 20.86 -9.53
C ILE A 275 11.92 20.08 -8.72
N LEU A 276 12.06 20.36 -7.44
CA LEU A 276 13.01 19.69 -6.55
C LEU A 276 12.74 18.17 -6.49
N ILE A 277 11.48 17.77 -6.34
CA ILE A 277 11.08 16.36 -6.37
C ILE A 277 11.46 15.69 -7.70
N LEU A 278 11.18 16.35 -8.83
CA LEU A 278 11.57 15.83 -10.16
C LEU A 278 13.08 15.68 -10.30
N VAL A 279 13.86 16.67 -9.81
CA VAL A 279 15.33 16.61 -9.84
C VAL A 279 15.86 15.45 -9.02
N PHE A 280 15.31 15.19 -7.81
CA PHE A 280 15.71 14.04 -7.00
C PHE A 280 15.34 12.72 -7.65
N ILE A 281 14.14 12.59 -8.24
CA ILE A 281 13.73 11.36 -8.93
C ILE A 281 14.65 11.11 -10.13
N VAL A 282 14.84 12.10 -11.00
CA VAL A 282 15.71 11.95 -12.16
C VAL A 282 17.15 11.68 -11.73
N GLY A 283 17.65 12.40 -10.71
CA GLY A 283 18.99 12.21 -10.15
C GLY A 283 19.19 10.79 -9.62
N GLY A 284 18.22 10.24 -8.89
CA GLY A 284 18.25 8.87 -8.38
C GLY A 284 18.31 7.84 -9.51
N TYR A 285 17.47 7.96 -10.53
CA TYR A 285 17.50 7.05 -11.68
C TYR A 285 18.79 7.16 -12.49
N VAL A 286 19.29 8.38 -12.73
CA VAL A 286 20.56 8.62 -13.41
C VAL A 286 21.73 8.06 -12.60
N SER A 287 21.73 8.27 -11.28
CA SER A 287 22.76 7.73 -10.40
C SER A 287 22.82 6.20 -10.48
N LEU A 288 21.67 5.53 -10.45
CA LEU A 288 21.61 4.07 -10.60
C LEU A 288 22.01 3.59 -12.01
N ALA A 289 21.67 4.34 -13.05
CA ALA A 289 22.02 3.97 -14.42
C ALA A 289 23.54 4.00 -14.67
N PHE A 290 24.24 4.94 -14.04
CA PHE A 290 25.69 5.08 -14.21
C PHE A 290 26.51 4.38 -13.11
N ASN A 291 25.94 4.17 -11.92
CA ASN A 291 26.61 3.59 -10.75
C ASN A 291 25.70 2.62 -10.02
N LEU A 292 25.72 1.36 -10.43
CA LEU A 292 25.05 0.27 -9.70
C LEU A 292 25.85 -0.03 -8.42
N THR A 293 25.76 0.87 -7.45
CA THR A 293 26.44 0.78 -6.14
C THR A 293 25.46 1.13 -5.03
N TYR A 294 25.86 0.84 -3.77
CA TYR A 294 25.07 1.28 -2.60
C TYR A 294 24.93 2.82 -2.53
N ALA A 295 25.90 3.57 -3.03
CA ALA A 295 25.81 5.03 -3.09
C ALA A 295 24.73 5.49 -4.09
N GLY A 296 24.57 4.77 -5.23
CA GLY A 296 23.49 5.04 -6.18
C GLY A 296 22.10 4.75 -5.63
N LEU A 297 21.97 3.81 -4.68
CA LEU A 297 20.71 3.55 -3.98
C LEU A 297 20.38 4.59 -2.90
N ALA A 298 21.38 5.32 -2.41
CA ALA A 298 21.20 6.29 -1.32
C ALA A 298 20.69 7.67 -1.79
N ILE A 299 20.69 7.93 -3.09
CA ILE A 299 20.18 9.17 -3.73
C ILE A 299 18.71 9.00 -4.08
#